data_db0508b6237bc065101854f89c61429f
#
_entry.id   db0508b6237bc065101854f89c61429f
#
_cell.length_a   1.000
_cell.length_b   1.000
_cell.length_c   1.000
_cell.angle_alpha   90.00
_cell.angle_beta   90.00
_cell.angle_gamma   90.00
#
_symmetry.space_group_name_H-M   'P 1'
#
loop_
_entity.id
_entity.type
_entity.pdbx_description
1 polymer ?
#
loop_
_entity_poly.entity_id
_entity_poly.type
_entity_poly.pdbx_seq_one_letter_code
_entity_poly.pdbx_strand_id
1 'polypeptide(L)'
;MHKPFVHRVGGVLSADIAVPDHDRELDFYTRVLTTGDEPLWREDLMNNLGMPVIGLGVRTPEYSELPQQWMPHFQVADVAASAASAIELGGKELMHSRTDDGQSQWAVLEDQFGAGFGVIPVADESNAAPESQRLGCISWLSLTTPDASSSRDFYQRVVGWNAKSIDAADSQGETVAGFEMQIDEEISAAEIRQFCEERRPFPPVWLIHLPVDDLQKSLRLVGESGGEVIKEFGESRHAIVRDPVGVHFALRAG
;
A
#
# COMPACT_ATOMS: atom_id res chain seq x y z
N MET A 1 18.50 -2.97 -1.81
CA MET A 1 17.25 -3.70 -1.51
C MET A 1 16.39 -2.72 -0.73
N HIS A 2 15.31 -2.25 -1.35
CA HIS A 2 14.45 -1.24 -0.74
C HIS A 2 13.69 -1.87 0.44
N LYS A 3 13.82 -1.31 1.63
CA LYS A 3 13.16 -1.77 2.84
C LYS A 3 12.35 -0.61 3.43
N PRO A 4 11.08 -0.39 2.99
CA PRO A 4 10.26 0.72 3.49
C PRO A 4 9.82 0.55 4.95
N PHE A 5 10.01 -0.65 5.53
CA PHE A 5 9.60 -0.98 6.88
C PHE A 5 10.68 -0.62 7.89
N VAL A 6 10.64 0.61 8.35
CA VAL A 6 11.53 1.14 9.38
C VAL A 6 10.70 1.95 10.38
N HIS A 7 11.04 1.85 11.67
CA HIS A 7 10.35 2.57 12.76
C HIS A 7 10.87 3.99 12.86
N ARG A 8 10.50 4.83 11.90
CA ARG A 8 10.81 6.26 11.83
C ARG A 8 9.82 7.00 10.95
N VAL A 9 9.86 8.31 10.99
CA VAL A 9 9.04 9.17 10.12
C VAL A 9 9.25 8.80 8.65
N GLY A 10 8.16 8.62 7.92
CA GLY A 10 8.16 8.17 6.54
C GLY A 10 8.15 6.64 6.37
N GLY A 11 8.42 5.88 7.44
CA GLY A 11 8.38 4.42 7.38
C GLY A 11 6.96 3.88 7.17
N VAL A 12 6.85 2.78 6.44
CA VAL A 12 5.59 2.05 6.24
C VAL A 12 5.43 1.04 7.37
N LEU A 13 4.27 0.96 8.01
CA LEU A 13 4.02 -0.03 9.06
C LEU A 13 3.25 -1.24 8.53
N SER A 14 2.12 -1.01 7.87
CA SER A 14 1.19 -2.04 7.38
C SER A 14 0.37 -1.48 6.23
N ALA A 15 -0.58 -2.25 5.74
CA ALA A 15 -1.68 -1.77 4.92
C ALA A 15 -2.96 -2.52 5.32
N ASP A 16 -4.07 -1.79 5.40
CA ASP A 16 -5.35 -2.34 5.77
C ASP A 16 -6.42 -2.07 4.71
N ILE A 17 -7.43 -2.92 4.70
CA ILE A 17 -8.64 -2.76 3.89
C ILE A 17 -9.86 -3.30 4.64
N ALA A 18 -10.99 -2.63 4.50
CA ALA A 18 -12.28 -3.15 4.95
C ALA A 18 -13.11 -3.62 3.76
N VAL A 19 -13.51 -4.89 3.75
CA VAL A 19 -14.20 -5.55 2.63
C VAL A 19 -15.60 -6.01 3.00
N PRO A 20 -16.55 -6.00 2.05
CA PRO A 20 -17.95 -6.39 2.31
C PRO A 20 -18.12 -7.89 2.54
N ASP A 21 -17.27 -8.72 1.93
CA ASP A 21 -17.32 -10.19 2.02
C ASP A 21 -15.96 -10.69 2.55
N HIS A 22 -15.80 -10.56 3.86
CA HIS A 22 -14.53 -10.86 4.54
C HIS A 22 -14.07 -12.30 4.34
N ASP A 23 -14.96 -13.29 4.48
CA ASP A 23 -14.58 -14.70 4.39
C ASP A 23 -14.09 -15.06 2.98
N ARG A 24 -14.75 -14.52 1.96
CA ARG A 24 -14.35 -14.71 0.57
C ARG A 24 -12.97 -14.11 0.27
N GLU A 25 -12.74 -12.89 0.75
CA GLU A 25 -11.46 -12.21 0.55
C GLU A 25 -10.34 -12.87 1.35
N LEU A 26 -10.63 -13.32 2.55
CA LEU A 26 -9.69 -14.08 3.36
C LEU A 26 -9.27 -15.38 2.66
N ASP A 27 -10.22 -16.12 2.11
CA ASP A 27 -9.92 -17.32 1.31
C ASP A 27 -9.11 -17.00 0.05
N PHE A 28 -9.45 -15.90 -0.65
CA PHE A 28 -8.72 -15.44 -1.82
C PHE A 28 -7.26 -15.14 -1.49
N TYR A 29 -6.98 -14.26 -0.53
CA TYR A 29 -5.60 -13.89 -0.17
C TYR A 29 -4.81 -15.06 0.39
N THR A 30 -5.42 -15.91 1.22
CA THR A 30 -4.76 -17.11 1.77
C THR A 30 -4.33 -18.09 0.67
N ARG A 31 -5.09 -18.19 -0.41
CA ARG A 31 -4.76 -19.07 -1.55
C ARG A 31 -3.73 -18.46 -2.49
N VAL A 32 -3.88 -17.16 -2.78
CA VAL A 32 -3.07 -16.42 -3.75
C VAL A 32 -1.68 -16.11 -3.21
N LEU A 33 -1.57 -15.75 -1.93
CA LEU A 33 -0.30 -15.45 -1.29
C LEU A 33 0.44 -16.76 -0.96
N THR A 34 1.23 -17.25 -1.92
CA THR A 34 2.08 -18.42 -1.72
C THR A 34 3.32 -18.02 -0.92
N THR A 35 3.36 -18.42 0.36
CA THR A 35 4.41 -18.02 1.30
C THR A 35 5.41 -19.15 1.61
N GLY A 36 5.51 -20.17 0.75
CA GLY A 36 6.39 -21.31 0.92
C GLY A 36 6.03 -22.11 2.18
N ASP A 37 7.03 -22.35 3.04
CA ASP A 37 6.87 -23.08 4.31
C ASP A 37 6.33 -22.21 5.45
N GLU A 38 6.05 -20.94 5.21
CA GLU A 38 5.54 -19.98 6.20
C GLU A 38 4.03 -19.74 5.99
N PRO A 39 3.13 -20.58 6.54
CA PRO A 39 1.70 -20.44 6.33
C PRO A 39 1.17 -19.16 6.97
N LEU A 40 0.19 -18.54 6.32
CA LEU A 40 -0.55 -17.41 6.87
C LEU A 40 -1.58 -17.87 7.89
N TRP A 41 -1.76 -17.09 8.94
CA TRP A 41 -2.87 -17.27 9.87
C TRP A 41 -4.13 -16.65 9.21
N ARG A 42 -5.17 -17.48 9.09
CA ARG A 42 -6.36 -17.09 8.35
C ARG A 42 -7.11 -15.90 8.95
N GLU A 43 -7.13 -15.77 10.27
CA GLU A 43 -7.94 -14.74 10.94
C GLU A 43 -7.37 -13.33 10.72
N ASP A 44 -6.03 -13.19 10.72
CA ASP A 44 -5.37 -11.88 10.68
C ASP A 44 -4.40 -11.72 9.51
N LEU A 45 -4.32 -12.71 8.62
CA LEU A 45 -3.31 -12.77 7.55
C LEU A 45 -1.88 -12.52 8.06
N MET A 46 -1.60 -12.99 9.25
CA MET A 46 -0.25 -13.02 9.82
C MET A 46 0.50 -14.27 9.36
N ASN A 47 1.81 -14.19 9.29
CA ASN A 47 2.64 -15.37 9.12
C ASN A 47 2.79 -16.15 10.44
N ASN A 48 3.43 -17.33 10.39
CA ASN A 48 3.64 -18.19 11.55
C ASN A 48 4.52 -17.58 12.68
N LEU A 49 5.11 -16.41 12.44
CA LEU A 49 5.87 -15.64 13.42
C LEU A 49 5.01 -14.57 14.12
N GLY A 50 3.70 -14.52 13.83
CA GLY A 50 2.76 -13.56 14.40
C GLY A 50 2.89 -12.16 13.83
N MET A 51 3.49 -12.02 12.64
CA MET A 51 3.68 -10.73 11.98
C MET A 51 2.53 -10.46 11.02
N PRO A 52 1.88 -9.27 11.06
CA PRO A 52 0.86 -8.92 10.10
C PRO A 52 1.48 -8.80 8.71
N VAL A 53 0.88 -9.49 7.76
CA VAL A 53 1.20 -9.36 6.34
C VAL A 53 0.45 -8.17 5.78
N ILE A 54 -0.86 -8.19 5.95
CA ILE A 54 -1.83 -7.17 5.61
C ILE A 54 -2.99 -7.28 6.60
N GLY A 55 -3.71 -6.18 6.83
CA GLY A 55 -4.91 -6.16 7.67
C GLY A 55 -6.17 -6.26 6.81
N LEU A 56 -6.93 -7.35 6.99
CA LEU A 56 -8.21 -7.54 6.31
C LEU A 56 -9.35 -7.44 7.32
N GLY A 57 -10.13 -6.37 7.24
CA GLY A 57 -11.24 -6.10 8.15
C GLY A 57 -12.61 -6.27 7.50
N VAL A 58 -13.63 -6.49 8.34
CA VAL A 58 -15.03 -6.48 7.91
C VAL A 58 -15.49 -5.03 7.68
N ARG A 59 -16.10 -4.74 6.54
CA ARG A 59 -16.71 -3.44 6.25
C ARG A 59 -18.00 -3.26 7.04
N THR A 60 -17.90 -2.69 8.22
CA THR A 60 -19.03 -2.30 9.05
C THR A 60 -19.64 -0.98 8.57
N PRO A 61 -20.83 -0.56 9.06
CA PRO A 61 -21.38 0.77 8.76
C PRO A 61 -20.42 1.92 9.11
N GLU A 62 -19.59 1.76 10.14
CA GLU A 62 -18.57 2.75 10.54
C GLU A 62 -17.51 2.98 9.44
N TYR A 63 -17.19 1.93 8.66
CA TYR A 63 -16.21 1.97 7.57
C TYR A 63 -16.84 2.16 6.19
N SER A 64 -18.15 2.51 6.12
CA SER A 64 -18.87 2.65 4.85
C SER A 64 -18.28 3.73 3.93
N GLU A 65 -17.72 4.79 4.51
CA GLU A 65 -17.12 5.92 3.77
C GLU A 65 -15.68 5.66 3.33
N LEU A 66 -15.03 4.60 3.84
CA LEU A 66 -13.67 4.27 3.42
C LEU A 66 -13.66 3.76 1.97
N PRO A 67 -12.69 4.17 1.15
CA PRO A 67 -12.55 3.69 -0.21
C PRO A 67 -12.19 2.20 -0.20
N GLN A 68 -12.70 1.45 -1.18
CA GLN A 68 -12.41 0.03 -1.31
C GLN A 68 -11.08 -0.16 -2.03
N GLN A 69 -10.00 0.07 -1.30
CA GLN A 69 -8.62 -0.02 -1.76
C GLN A 69 -7.69 -0.34 -0.58
N TRP A 70 -6.52 -0.90 -0.85
CA TRP A 70 -5.48 -1.04 0.15
C TRP A 70 -4.98 0.33 0.59
N MET A 71 -4.97 0.58 1.89
CA MET A 71 -4.53 1.82 2.50
C MET A 71 -3.25 1.57 3.28
N PRO A 72 -2.06 1.90 2.73
CA PRO A 72 -0.81 1.79 3.45
C PRO A 72 -0.77 2.78 4.61
N HIS A 73 -0.18 2.37 5.74
CA HIS A 73 -0.03 3.19 6.94
C HIS A 73 1.38 3.77 7.01
N PHE A 74 1.47 5.08 6.95
CA PHE A 74 2.73 5.83 7.01
C PHE A 74 2.96 6.37 8.42
N GLN A 75 4.16 6.19 8.93
CA GLN A 75 4.56 6.73 10.22
C GLN A 75 4.94 8.21 10.06
N VAL A 76 4.35 9.07 10.88
CA VAL A 76 4.53 10.52 10.82
C VAL A 76 4.96 11.09 12.18
N ALA A 77 5.57 12.25 12.15
CA ALA A 77 6.01 12.93 13.37
C ALA A 77 4.82 13.43 14.21
N ASP A 78 3.75 13.88 13.55
CA ASP A 78 2.53 14.42 14.16
C ASP A 78 1.33 14.11 13.28
N VAL A 79 0.44 13.27 13.77
CA VAL A 79 -0.77 12.83 13.05
C VAL A 79 -1.70 14.01 12.75
N ALA A 80 -1.90 14.92 13.71
CA ALA A 80 -2.80 16.06 13.52
C ALA A 80 -2.25 17.04 12.47
N ALA A 81 -0.95 17.30 12.49
CA ALA A 81 -0.29 18.18 11.53
C ALA A 81 -0.31 17.57 10.12
N SER A 82 -0.09 16.26 10.00
CA SER A 82 -0.18 15.53 8.72
C SER A 82 -1.59 15.56 8.15
N ALA A 83 -2.63 15.32 8.98
CA ALA A 83 -4.02 15.39 8.55
C ALA A 83 -4.40 16.82 8.09
N ALA A 84 -4.02 17.84 8.84
CA ALA A 84 -4.24 19.23 8.46
C ALA A 84 -3.54 19.59 7.13
N SER A 85 -2.29 19.15 6.95
CA SER A 85 -1.54 19.36 5.69
C SER A 85 -2.21 18.66 4.49
N ALA A 86 -2.75 17.45 4.70
CA ALA A 86 -3.46 16.73 3.64
C ALA A 86 -4.69 17.51 3.17
N ILE A 87 -5.48 18.07 4.10
CA ILE A 87 -6.67 18.88 3.78
C ILE A 87 -6.26 20.17 3.05
N GLU A 88 -5.21 20.87 3.52
CA GLU A 88 -4.70 22.09 2.88
C GLU A 88 -4.27 21.85 1.42
N LEU A 89 -3.76 20.65 1.12
CA LEU A 89 -3.29 20.25 -0.20
C LEU A 89 -4.39 19.62 -1.08
N GLY A 90 -5.66 19.70 -0.67
CA GLY A 90 -6.80 19.22 -1.44
C GLY A 90 -7.18 17.76 -1.23
N GLY A 91 -6.56 17.08 -0.26
CA GLY A 91 -6.97 15.76 0.21
C GLY A 91 -8.18 15.83 1.15
N LYS A 92 -8.57 14.69 1.70
CA LYS A 92 -9.70 14.55 2.63
C LYS A 92 -9.29 13.76 3.86
N GLU A 93 -9.86 14.12 5.01
CA GLU A 93 -9.87 13.28 6.22
C GLU A 93 -11.11 12.39 6.18
N LEU A 94 -10.93 11.08 6.18
CA LEU A 94 -12.01 10.10 6.16
C LEU A 94 -12.35 9.61 7.56
N MET A 95 -11.31 9.36 8.38
CA MET A 95 -11.44 8.96 9.77
C MET A 95 -10.31 9.55 10.61
N HIS A 96 -10.57 9.82 11.88
CA HIS A 96 -9.55 10.33 12.79
C HIS A 96 -9.82 9.86 14.22
N SER A 97 -8.93 9.09 14.79
CA SER A 97 -9.00 8.66 16.17
C SER A 97 -8.24 9.63 17.08
N ARG A 98 -8.87 9.97 18.20
CA ARG A 98 -8.28 10.79 19.25
C ARG A 98 -8.51 10.15 20.61
N THR A 99 -7.58 10.36 21.52
CA THR A 99 -7.76 10.04 22.94
C THR A 99 -8.78 10.98 23.60
N ASP A 100 -9.22 10.65 24.81
CA ASP A 100 -10.18 11.47 25.57
C ASP A 100 -9.66 12.90 25.86
N ASP A 101 -8.36 13.08 25.93
CA ASP A 101 -7.68 14.38 26.07
C ASP A 101 -7.40 15.08 24.72
N GLY A 102 -7.89 14.51 23.60
CA GLY A 102 -7.84 15.11 22.27
C GLY A 102 -6.55 14.86 21.48
N GLN A 103 -5.63 14.04 21.98
CA GLN A 103 -4.41 13.70 21.25
C GLN A 103 -4.74 12.77 20.06
N SER A 104 -4.23 13.11 18.87
CA SER A 104 -4.40 12.30 17.67
C SER A 104 -3.61 10.99 17.75
N GLN A 105 -4.31 9.87 17.55
CA GLN A 105 -3.74 8.52 17.57
C GLN A 105 -3.43 8.02 16.17
N TRP A 106 -4.36 8.18 15.25
CA TRP A 106 -4.21 7.84 13.83
C TRP A 106 -5.26 8.57 13.00
N ALA A 107 -5.03 8.70 11.72
CA ALA A 107 -6.04 9.18 10.78
C ALA A 107 -5.99 8.38 9.47
N VAL A 108 -7.14 8.23 8.83
CA VAL A 108 -7.29 7.74 7.45
C VAL A 108 -7.60 8.92 6.56
N LEU A 109 -6.81 9.06 5.52
CA LEU A 109 -6.81 10.20 4.62
C LEU A 109 -6.95 9.71 3.17
N GLU A 110 -7.35 10.61 2.30
CA GLU A 110 -7.37 10.44 0.86
C GLU A 110 -6.59 11.60 0.23
N ASP A 111 -5.72 11.33 -0.74
CA ASP A 111 -5.04 12.39 -1.46
C ASP A 111 -5.98 13.09 -2.45
N GLN A 112 -5.51 14.16 -3.12
CA GLN A 112 -6.30 14.94 -4.05
C GLN A 112 -6.79 14.17 -5.29
N PHE A 113 -6.30 12.94 -5.50
CA PHE A 113 -6.69 12.07 -6.63
C PHE A 113 -7.44 10.81 -6.22
N GLY A 114 -7.69 10.62 -4.92
CA GLY A 114 -8.48 9.52 -4.39
C GLY A 114 -7.69 8.33 -3.88
N ALA A 115 -6.37 8.45 -3.74
CA ALA A 115 -5.56 7.42 -3.12
C ALA A 115 -5.69 7.47 -1.59
N GLY A 116 -6.28 6.42 -1.00
CA GLY A 116 -6.44 6.27 0.44
C GLY A 116 -5.17 5.80 1.13
N PHE A 117 -4.90 6.35 2.31
CA PHE A 117 -3.78 5.95 3.17
C PHE A 117 -4.03 6.30 4.63
N GLY A 118 -3.34 5.63 5.54
CA GLY A 118 -3.34 5.96 6.96
C GLY A 118 -2.09 6.72 7.39
N VAL A 119 -2.21 7.56 8.42
CA VAL A 119 -1.08 8.15 9.14
C VAL A 119 -1.15 7.78 10.61
N ILE A 120 0.00 7.36 11.17
CA ILE A 120 0.14 6.87 12.53
C ILE A 120 1.40 7.45 13.17
N PRO A 121 1.51 7.50 14.50
CA PRO A 121 2.77 7.82 15.17
C PRO A 121 3.87 6.81 14.81
N VAL A 122 5.12 7.20 14.98
CA VAL A 122 6.25 6.26 14.87
C VAL A 122 6.09 5.17 15.92
N ALA A 123 6.09 3.91 15.46
CA ALA A 123 5.98 2.75 16.34
C ALA A 123 7.28 2.50 17.12
N ASP A 124 7.16 1.96 18.34
CA ASP A 124 8.31 1.61 19.15
C ASP A 124 9.13 0.45 18.53
N GLU A 125 10.45 0.55 18.58
CA GLU A 125 11.37 -0.46 18.04
C GLU A 125 11.22 -1.86 18.64
N SER A 126 10.59 -1.98 19.83
CA SER A 126 10.37 -3.26 20.52
C SER A 126 9.50 -4.25 19.72
N ASN A 127 8.77 -3.76 18.71
CA ASN A 127 7.93 -4.54 17.81
C ASN A 127 8.53 -4.68 16.40
N ALA A 128 9.82 -4.38 16.22
CA ALA A 128 10.48 -4.46 14.93
C ALA A 128 10.48 -5.89 14.39
N ALA A 129 10.01 -6.06 13.16
CA ALA A 129 10.05 -7.34 12.47
C ALA A 129 11.49 -7.81 12.26
N PRO A 130 11.79 -9.11 12.47
CA PRO A 130 13.10 -9.67 12.14
C PRO A 130 13.44 -9.43 10.66
N GLU A 131 14.71 -9.17 10.34
CA GLU A 131 15.19 -8.92 8.96
C GLU A 131 14.93 -10.06 7.96
N SER A 132 14.56 -11.24 8.47
CA SER A 132 14.41 -12.48 7.68
C SER A 132 13.11 -12.62 6.92
N GLN A 133 12.17 -11.68 7.04
CA GLN A 133 10.83 -11.88 6.56
C GLN A 133 10.49 -11.30 5.25
N ARG A 134 9.90 -12.07 4.37
CA ARG A 134 9.82 -11.63 3.00
C ARG A 134 8.60 -12.05 2.22
N LEU A 135 8.17 -13.30 2.32
CA LEU A 135 7.00 -13.78 1.60
C LEU A 135 5.73 -13.35 2.33
N GLY A 136 4.80 -12.81 1.59
CA GLY A 136 3.53 -12.33 2.12
C GLY A 136 3.58 -10.94 2.78
N CYS A 137 4.76 -10.38 3.10
CA CYS A 137 4.88 -9.02 3.63
C CYS A 137 4.92 -8.01 2.49
N ILE A 138 4.48 -6.77 2.73
CA ILE A 138 4.60 -5.71 1.72
C ILE A 138 6.09 -5.46 1.45
N SER A 139 6.51 -5.57 0.19
CA SER A 139 7.91 -5.35 -0.21
C SER A 139 8.16 -4.00 -0.86
N TRP A 140 7.11 -3.39 -1.40
CA TRP A 140 7.17 -2.12 -2.09
C TRP A 140 5.80 -1.46 -2.17
N LEU A 141 5.77 -0.16 -2.43
CA LEU A 141 4.57 0.62 -2.72
C LEU A 141 4.75 1.36 -4.04
N SER A 142 3.71 1.40 -4.85
CA SER A 142 3.68 2.26 -6.03
C SER A 142 2.35 2.97 -6.18
N LEU A 143 2.40 4.23 -6.59
CA LEU A 143 1.25 5.05 -6.90
C LEU A 143 1.36 5.51 -8.35
N THR A 144 0.30 5.29 -9.13
CA THR A 144 0.19 5.84 -10.48
C THR A 144 -0.92 6.87 -10.50
N THR A 145 -0.60 8.11 -10.84
CA THR A 145 -1.42 9.30 -10.62
C THR A 145 -1.50 10.18 -11.86
N PRO A 146 -2.55 11.01 -12.03
CA PRO A 146 -2.65 11.96 -13.14
C PRO A 146 -1.55 13.03 -13.14
N ASP A 147 -1.08 13.45 -11.96
CA ASP A 147 -0.03 14.45 -11.79
C ASP A 147 0.96 13.98 -10.70
N ALA A 148 2.05 13.37 -11.17
CA ALA A 148 3.08 12.85 -10.27
C ALA A 148 3.80 13.95 -9.50
N SER A 149 3.94 15.14 -10.05
CA SER A 149 4.57 16.27 -9.37
C SER A 149 3.74 16.78 -8.21
N SER A 150 2.44 16.92 -8.43
CA SER A 150 1.49 17.31 -7.39
C SER A 150 1.40 16.25 -6.28
N SER A 151 1.35 14.96 -6.63
CA SER A 151 1.37 13.87 -5.65
C SER A 151 2.68 13.82 -4.88
N ARG A 152 3.83 14.01 -5.53
CA ARG A 152 5.13 14.13 -4.85
C ARG A 152 5.10 15.23 -3.78
N ASP A 153 4.68 16.45 -4.13
CA ASP A 153 4.64 17.59 -3.21
C ASP A 153 3.68 17.33 -2.04
N PHE A 154 2.55 16.67 -2.31
CA PHE A 154 1.60 16.24 -1.30
C PHE A 154 2.26 15.29 -0.28
N TYR A 155 2.85 14.18 -0.72
CA TYR A 155 3.42 13.19 0.19
C TYR A 155 4.72 13.66 0.86
N GLN A 156 5.50 14.54 0.23
CA GLN A 156 6.61 15.21 0.91
C GLN A 156 6.14 16.00 2.13
N ARG A 157 5.05 16.75 2.01
CA ARG A 157 4.55 17.58 3.11
C ARG A 157 3.77 16.78 4.14
N VAL A 158 2.97 15.80 3.72
CA VAL A 158 2.08 15.03 4.61
C VAL A 158 2.83 13.94 5.37
N VAL A 159 3.73 13.23 4.70
CA VAL A 159 4.44 12.06 5.27
C VAL A 159 5.86 12.40 5.69
N GLY A 160 6.46 13.44 5.08
CA GLY A 160 7.83 13.84 5.37
C GLY A 160 8.88 13.15 4.49
N TRP A 161 8.48 12.56 3.35
CA TRP A 161 9.41 11.95 2.42
C TRP A 161 10.26 12.98 1.67
N ASN A 162 11.44 12.55 1.25
CA ASN A 162 12.22 13.22 0.21
C ASN A 162 11.88 12.61 -1.15
N ALA A 163 12.06 13.38 -2.23
CA ALA A 163 11.79 12.88 -3.57
C ALA A 163 13.03 12.96 -4.45
N LYS A 164 13.28 11.88 -5.18
CA LYS A 164 14.32 11.79 -6.21
C LYS A 164 13.64 11.51 -7.54
N SER A 165 13.89 12.36 -8.55
CA SER A 165 13.38 12.11 -9.89
C SER A 165 13.98 10.83 -10.47
N ILE A 166 13.15 10.04 -11.14
CA ILE A 166 13.55 8.82 -11.84
C ILE A 166 13.08 8.89 -13.30
N ASP A 167 13.82 8.21 -14.17
CA ASP A 167 13.36 7.95 -15.53
C ASP A 167 12.22 6.93 -15.46
N ALA A 168 11.02 7.37 -15.77
CA ALA A 168 9.84 6.54 -15.78
C ALA A 168 9.25 6.47 -17.19
N ALA A 169 8.64 5.34 -17.50
CA ALA A 169 7.90 5.16 -18.75
C ALA A 169 6.47 4.71 -18.45
N ASP A 170 5.54 5.15 -19.27
CA ASP A 170 4.16 4.69 -19.22
C ASP A 170 4.00 3.27 -19.77
N SER A 171 2.77 2.79 -19.85
CA SER A 171 2.47 1.45 -20.36
C SER A 171 2.83 1.23 -21.84
N GLN A 172 3.19 2.27 -22.57
CA GLN A 172 3.61 2.23 -23.97
C GLN A 172 5.08 2.56 -24.17
N GLY A 173 5.83 2.80 -23.08
CA GLY A 173 7.25 3.13 -23.11
C GLY A 173 7.55 4.61 -23.34
N GLU A 174 6.55 5.50 -23.26
CA GLU A 174 6.79 6.95 -23.33
C GLU A 174 7.28 7.51 -22.00
N THR A 175 8.25 8.40 -22.04
CA THR A 175 8.81 9.04 -20.84
C THR A 175 7.73 9.85 -20.12
N VAL A 176 7.55 9.58 -18.84
CA VAL A 176 6.62 10.28 -17.96
C VAL A 176 7.33 10.74 -16.69
N ALA A 177 6.72 11.70 -15.99
CA ALA A 177 7.26 12.11 -14.69
C ALA A 177 7.18 10.96 -13.69
N GLY A 178 8.29 10.72 -12.99
CA GLY A 178 8.40 9.70 -11.95
C GLY A 178 9.29 10.14 -10.81
N PHE A 179 8.96 9.66 -9.61
CA PHE A 179 9.69 9.98 -8.39
C PHE A 179 9.82 8.73 -7.52
N GLU A 180 11.02 8.51 -7.04
CA GLU A 180 11.31 7.61 -5.92
C GLU A 180 11.17 8.43 -4.64
N MET A 181 10.27 7.99 -3.76
CA MET A 181 9.99 8.63 -2.48
C MET A 181 10.87 8.01 -1.42
N GLN A 182 11.71 8.81 -0.77
CA GLN A 182 12.76 8.37 0.12
C GLN A 182 12.47 8.79 1.56
N ILE A 183 12.69 7.88 2.50
CA ILE A 183 12.69 8.15 3.94
C ILE A 183 13.97 8.91 4.30
N ASP A 184 15.10 8.46 3.76
CA ASP A 184 16.41 9.09 3.85
C ASP A 184 17.24 8.78 2.57
N GLU A 185 18.53 9.12 2.56
CA GLU A 185 19.41 8.90 1.41
C GLU A 185 19.62 7.41 1.03
N GLU A 186 19.37 6.50 1.98
CA GLU A 186 19.63 5.05 1.81
C GLU A 186 18.35 4.24 1.63
N ILE A 187 17.21 4.75 2.15
CA ILE A 187 15.95 4.01 2.25
C ILE A 187 14.87 4.66 1.41
N SER A 188 14.41 3.92 0.42
CA SER A 188 13.25 4.30 -0.39
C SER A 188 11.98 3.62 0.12
N ALA A 189 10.90 4.38 0.23
CA ALA A 189 9.59 3.92 0.70
C ALA A 189 8.67 3.51 -0.43
N ALA A 190 8.64 4.28 -1.51
CA ALA A 190 7.63 4.14 -2.55
C ALA A 190 8.10 4.74 -3.88
N GLU A 191 7.30 4.52 -4.91
CA GLU A 191 7.43 5.14 -6.21
C GLU A 191 6.12 5.80 -6.61
N ILE A 192 6.21 7.01 -7.17
CA ILE A 192 5.08 7.75 -7.75
C ILE A 192 5.36 7.96 -9.23
N ARG A 193 4.44 7.54 -10.10
CA ARG A 193 4.54 7.73 -11.56
C ARG A 193 3.31 8.40 -12.12
N GLN A 194 3.53 9.21 -13.14
CA GLN A 194 2.44 9.78 -13.91
C GLN A 194 1.89 8.77 -14.92
N PHE A 195 0.59 8.78 -15.11
CA PHE A 195 -0.05 8.06 -16.22
C PHE A 195 -0.70 9.04 -17.19
N CYS A 196 -0.93 8.56 -18.42
CA CYS A 196 -1.80 9.25 -19.38
C CYS A 196 -3.25 8.82 -19.10
N GLU A 197 -4.15 9.78 -18.86
CA GLU A 197 -5.58 9.53 -18.53
C GLU A 197 -6.27 8.58 -19.51
N GLU A 198 -5.96 8.70 -20.80
CA GLU A 198 -6.55 7.88 -21.86
C GLU A 198 -6.13 6.39 -21.81
N ARG A 199 -5.14 6.05 -20.99
CA ARG A 199 -4.48 4.75 -20.94
C ARG A 199 -4.44 4.14 -19.54
N ARG A 200 -5.27 4.66 -18.64
CA ARG A 200 -5.31 4.23 -17.25
C ARG A 200 -5.91 2.83 -17.09
N PRO A 201 -5.12 1.82 -16.72
CA PRO A 201 -5.65 0.46 -16.53
C PRO A 201 -6.40 0.26 -15.20
N PHE A 202 -6.18 1.15 -14.21
CA PHE A 202 -6.78 1.10 -12.86
C PHE A 202 -6.84 2.51 -12.25
N PRO A 203 -7.66 2.75 -11.21
CA PRO A 203 -7.75 4.04 -10.54
C PRO A 203 -6.43 4.47 -9.88
N PRO A 204 -6.24 5.79 -9.56
CA PRO A 204 -5.08 6.25 -8.82
C PRO A 204 -5.16 5.80 -7.37
N VAL A 205 -4.64 4.61 -7.09
CA VAL A 205 -4.62 3.97 -5.77
C VAL A 205 -3.20 3.51 -5.44
N TRP A 206 -2.89 3.40 -4.18
CA TRP A 206 -1.67 2.74 -3.74
C TRP A 206 -1.73 1.25 -4.08
N LEU A 207 -0.76 0.77 -4.82
CA LEU A 207 -0.53 -0.65 -5.02
C LEU A 207 0.49 -1.13 -3.98
N ILE A 208 0.05 -2.03 -3.10
CA ILE A 208 0.96 -2.78 -2.24
C ILE A 208 1.55 -3.93 -3.06
N HIS A 209 2.86 -4.14 -2.98
CA HIS A 209 3.55 -5.23 -3.65
C HIS A 209 3.83 -6.35 -2.66
N LEU A 210 3.21 -7.48 -2.87
CA LEU A 210 3.32 -8.67 -2.02
C LEU A 210 4.21 -9.72 -2.69
N PRO A 211 5.36 -10.05 -2.10
CA PRO A 211 6.20 -11.14 -2.60
C PRO A 211 5.50 -12.48 -2.39
N VAL A 212 5.64 -13.34 -3.38
CA VAL A 212 5.13 -14.72 -3.35
C VAL A 212 6.23 -15.71 -3.76
N ASP A 213 6.16 -16.91 -3.25
CA ASP A 213 7.12 -17.98 -3.54
C ASP A 213 7.10 -18.38 -5.03
N ASP A 214 5.91 -18.53 -5.60
CA ASP A 214 5.69 -18.88 -7.00
C ASP A 214 4.68 -17.91 -7.66
N LEU A 215 5.19 -16.91 -8.37
CA LEU A 215 4.35 -15.91 -9.04
C LEU A 215 3.39 -16.54 -10.05
N GLN A 216 3.83 -17.48 -10.86
CA GLN A 216 2.97 -18.10 -11.87
C GLN A 216 1.87 -18.96 -11.25
N LYS A 217 2.15 -19.63 -10.13
CA LYS A 217 1.13 -20.33 -9.36
C LYS A 217 0.13 -19.34 -8.77
N SER A 218 0.59 -18.25 -8.17
CA SER A 218 -0.27 -17.19 -7.61
C SER A 218 -1.18 -16.57 -8.67
N LEU A 219 -0.66 -16.28 -9.89
CA LEU A 219 -1.46 -15.72 -10.98
C LEU A 219 -2.57 -16.68 -11.46
N ARG A 220 -2.29 -17.97 -11.51
CA ARG A 220 -3.35 -18.96 -11.80
C ARG A 220 -4.42 -18.97 -10.70
N LEU A 221 -3.98 -18.95 -9.43
CA LEU A 221 -4.89 -18.94 -8.29
C LEU A 221 -5.73 -17.66 -8.22
N VAL A 222 -5.21 -16.51 -8.67
CA VAL A 222 -6.00 -15.27 -8.82
C VAL A 222 -7.22 -15.54 -9.71
N GLY A 223 -7.02 -16.09 -10.92
CA GLY A 223 -8.12 -16.39 -11.82
C GLY A 223 -9.09 -17.45 -11.28
N GLU A 224 -8.55 -18.53 -10.70
CA GLU A 224 -9.36 -19.64 -10.12
C GLU A 224 -10.17 -19.20 -8.89
N SER A 225 -9.73 -18.14 -8.18
CA SER A 225 -10.40 -17.60 -6.99
C SER A 225 -11.28 -16.39 -7.29
N GLY A 226 -11.52 -16.07 -8.58
CA GLY A 226 -12.44 -15.01 -9.00
C GLY A 226 -11.83 -13.62 -9.09
N GLY A 227 -10.53 -13.49 -8.98
CA GLY A 227 -9.78 -12.28 -9.29
C GLY A 227 -9.38 -12.20 -10.77
N GLU A 228 -8.61 -11.18 -11.12
CA GLU A 228 -8.18 -10.92 -12.49
C GLU A 228 -6.72 -10.49 -12.54
N VAL A 229 -5.95 -11.00 -13.50
CA VAL A 229 -4.61 -10.50 -13.82
C VAL A 229 -4.74 -9.33 -14.79
N ILE A 230 -4.46 -8.13 -14.32
CA ILE A 230 -4.60 -6.90 -15.11
C ILE A 230 -3.39 -6.72 -16.03
N LYS A 231 -2.18 -6.93 -15.51
CA LYS A 231 -0.95 -6.77 -16.30
C LYS A 231 0.22 -7.54 -15.69
N GLU A 232 0.97 -8.26 -16.54
CA GLU A 232 2.23 -8.88 -16.16
C GLU A 232 3.42 -8.10 -16.71
N PHE A 233 4.49 -7.99 -15.90
CA PHE A 233 5.75 -7.34 -16.24
C PHE A 233 6.88 -8.38 -16.16
N GLY A 234 7.18 -9.02 -17.29
CA GLY A 234 8.11 -10.14 -17.36
C GLY A 234 9.52 -9.80 -16.88
N GLU A 235 10.06 -8.64 -17.26
CA GLU A 235 11.42 -8.22 -16.89
C GLU A 235 11.57 -7.97 -15.38
N SER A 236 10.58 -7.32 -14.74
CA SER A 236 10.58 -7.01 -13.31
C SER A 236 9.92 -8.09 -12.46
N ARG A 237 9.47 -9.19 -13.07
CA ARG A 237 8.89 -10.36 -12.39
C ARG A 237 7.81 -9.98 -11.38
N HIS A 238 6.90 -9.09 -11.79
CA HIS A 238 5.73 -8.75 -11.00
C HIS A 238 4.48 -8.65 -11.89
N ALA A 239 3.30 -8.66 -11.26
CA ALA A 239 2.03 -8.48 -11.94
C ALA A 239 1.10 -7.60 -11.11
N ILE A 240 0.28 -6.79 -11.78
CA ILE A 240 -0.85 -6.08 -11.16
C ILE A 240 -2.06 -6.98 -11.30
N VAL A 241 -2.75 -7.19 -10.21
CA VAL A 241 -3.93 -8.05 -10.11
C VAL A 241 -5.07 -7.31 -9.44
N ARG A 242 -6.28 -7.83 -9.63
CA ARG A 242 -7.49 -7.34 -9.00
C ARG A 242 -8.15 -8.50 -8.26
N ASP A 243 -8.52 -8.29 -7.00
CA ASP A 243 -9.22 -9.29 -6.20
C ASP A 243 -10.72 -9.42 -6.60
N PRO A 244 -11.45 -10.39 -6.02
CA PRO A 244 -12.86 -10.61 -6.34
C PRO A 244 -13.82 -9.46 -6.03
N VAL A 245 -13.45 -8.52 -5.16
CA VAL A 245 -14.25 -7.34 -4.84
C VAL A 245 -13.80 -6.08 -5.59
N GLY A 246 -12.79 -6.21 -6.44
CA GLY A 246 -12.35 -5.14 -7.35
C GLY A 246 -11.15 -4.33 -6.88
N VAL A 247 -10.45 -4.76 -5.83
CA VAL A 247 -9.28 -4.07 -5.27
C VAL A 247 -8.00 -4.46 -6.01
N HIS A 248 -7.19 -3.45 -6.34
CA HIS A 248 -5.93 -3.64 -7.06
C HIS A 248 -4.75 -3.74 -6.10
N PHE A 249 -3.85 -4.67 -6.40
CA PHE A 249 -2.56 -4.84 -5.71
C PHE A 249 -1.54 -5.48 -6.67
N ALA A 250 -0.31 -5.62 -6.23
CA ALA A 250 0.73 -6.23 -7.04
C ALA A 250 1.27 -7.50 -6.37
N LEU A 251 1.49 -8.54 -7.17
CA LEU A 251 2.23 -9.74 -6.80
C LEU A 251 3.63 -9.68 -7.39
N ARG A 252 4.63 -10.10 -6.65
CA ARG A 252 6.03 -10.11 -7.06
C ARG A 252 6.67 -11.45 -6.75
N ALA A 253 7.52 -11.95 -7.65
CA ALA A 253 8.35 -13.11 -7.34
C ALA A 253 9.34 -12.75 -6.21
N GLY A 254 9.38 -13.58 -5.17
CA GLY A 254 10.28 -13.47 -4.02
C GLY A 254 11.75 -13.74 -4.38
#